data_32d27b1a4add593caef4fc62ac40897c
#
_entry.id   32d27b1a4add593caef4fc62ac40897c
#
_cell.length_a   1.000
_cell.length_b   1.000
_cell.length_c   1.000
_cell.angle_alpha   90.00
_cell.angle_beta   90.00
_cell.angle_gamma   90.00
#
_symmetry.space_group_name_H-M   'P 1'
#
loop_
_entity.id
_entity.type
_entity.pdbx_description
1 polymer ?
#
loop_
_entity_poly.entity_id
_entity_poly.type
_entity_poly.pdbx_seq_one_letter_code
_entity_poly.pdbx_strand_id
1 'polypeptide(L)'
;LGRLHEGSNRADAPFVLHVETAGGVEAVEARAVLDCSGTWHAPNPAGSHGLPAPGEAANAGRIAYGIPDVLGAERATYAGRTTLVIGAGHSAMNAVLDLVGLAEAAPGTRVLWAFRRPLGAVNFGGGAKDGLSRRGDLGSRAQALVEAGQ
;
A
#
# COMPACT_ATOMS: atom_id res chain seq x y z
N LEU A 1 27.44 3.65 6.55
CA LEU A 1 27.53 2.94 5.27
C LEU A 1 28.84 2.16 5.27
N GLY A 2 28.76 0.83 5.55
CA GLY A 2 29.89 -0.06 5.50
C GLY A 2 30.44 -0.14 4.06
N ARG A 3 31.76 -0.17 3.92
CA ARG A 3 32.39 -0.44 2.62
C ARG A 3 32.01 -1.85 2.19
N LEU A 4 31.50 -1.99 0.96
CA LEU A 4 31.37 -3.26 0.30
C LEU A 4 32.80 -3.85 0.14
N HIS A 5 33.11 -4.91 0.88
CA HIS A 5 34.32 -5.67 0.63
C HIS A 5 34.11 -6.49 -0.65
N GLU A 6 34.82 -6.16 -1.69
CA GLU A 6 34.98 -7.00 -2.88
C GLU A 6 35.92 -8.16 -2.54
N GLY A 7 35.40 -9.15 -1.82
CA GLY A 7 36.10 -10.40 -1.59
C GLY A 7 35.69 -11.44 -2.64
N SER A 8 36.63 -12.23 -3.13
CA SER A 8 36.43 -13.32 -4.09
C SER A 8 35.44 -14.41 -3.58
N ASN A 9 35.07 -14.40 -2.31
CA ASN A 9 34.26 -15.42 -1.66
C ASN A 9 32.83 -14.97 -1.32
N ARG A 10 32.34 -13.89 -1.92
CA ARG A 10 31.01 -13.36 -1.60
C ARG A 10 29.87 -14.36 -1.89
N ALA A 11 30.03 -15.19 -2.92
CA ALA A 11 29.03 -16.20 -3.28
C ALA A 11 28.92 -17.34 -2.25
N ASP A 12 29.98 -17.59 -1.52
CA ASP A 12 30.08 -18.68 -0.55
C ASP A 12 29.94 -18.21 0.91
N ALA A 13 29.99 -16.88 1.12
CA ALA A 13 29.87 -16.31 2.46
C ALA A 13 28.41 -16.40 2.95
N PRO A 14 28.19 -16.79 4.22
CA PRO A 14 26.85 -16.75 4.80
C PRO A 14 26.35 -15.30 4.96
N PHE A 15 25.04 -15.14 4.96
CA PHE A 15 24.41 -13.91 5.42
C PHE A 15 24.52 -13.82 6.94
N VAL A 16 24.96 -12.68 7.46
CA VAL A 16 24.94 -12.41 8.88
C VAL A 16 23.78 -11.44 9.18
N LEU A 17 22.81 -11.94 9.92
CA LEU A 17 21.63 -11.19 10.35
C LEU A 17 21.82 -10.73 11.79
N HIS A 18 21.59 -9.46 12.06
CA HIS A 18 21.51 -8.95 13.42
C HIS A 18 20.03 -8.92 13.84
N VAL A 19 19.67 -9.81 14.74
CA VAL A 19 18.28 -10.00 15.20
C VAL A 19 18.14 -9.41 16.61
N GLU A 20 17.22 -8.48 16.77
CA GLU A 20 16.88 -7.93 18.07
C GLU A 20 15.93 -8.89 18.79
N THR A 21 16.32 -9.33 19.96
CA THR A 21 15.57 -10.24 20.83
C THR A 21 15.35 -9.59 22.20
N ALA A 22 14.53 -10.21 23.05
CA ALA A 22 14.38 -9.76 24.44
C ALA A 22 15.70 -9.77 25.24
N GLY A 23 16.70 -10.56 24.81
CA GLY A 23 18.04 -10.64 25.42
C GLY A 23 19.06 -9.67 24.84
N GLY A 24 18.71 -8.89 23.82
CA GLY A 24 19.60 -8.00 23.09
C GLY A 24 19.74 -8.37 21.62
N VAL A 25 20.78 -7.86 20.97
CA VAL A 25 21.06 -8.13 19.56
C VAL A 25 21.91 -9.39 19.43
N GLU A 26 21.45 -10.35 18.68
CA GLU A 26 22.14 -11.59 18.36
C GLU A 26 22.53 -11.64 16.87
N ALA A 27 23.69 -12.18 16.56
CA ALA A 27 24.13 -12.42 15.19
C ALA A 27 23.77 -13.85 14.78
N VAL A 28 23.00 -13.99 13.70
CA VAL A 28 22.57 -15.29 13.14
C VAL A 28 23.15 -15.45 11.74
N GLU A 29 23.84 -16.53 11.48
CA GLU A 29 24.32 -16.88 10.15
C GLU A 29 23.29 -17.70 9.39
N ALA A 30 23.03 -17.33 8.13
CA ALA A 30 22.10 -18.03 7.25
C ALA A 30 22.66 -18.21 5.84
N ARG A 31 22.38 -19.36 5.22
CA ARG A 31 22.76 -19.62 3.82
C ARG A 31 21.89 -18.84 2.83
N ALA A 32 20.67 -18.55 3.21
CA ALA A 32 19.72 -17.78 2.40
C ALA A 32 18.79 -16.98 3.32
N VAL A 33 18.35 -15.84 2.84
CA VAL A 33 17.38 -14.96 3.54
C VAL A 33 16.22 -14.69 2.59
N LEU A 34 15.00 -14.95 3.06
CA LEU A 34 13.79 -14.50 2.39
C LEU A 34 13.23 -13.31 3.16
N ASP A 35 13.35 -12.14 2.58
CA ASP A 35 12.75 -10.93 3.14
C ASP A 35 11.28 -10.82 2.71
N CYS A 36 10.39 -11.07 3.66
CA CYS A 36 8.94 -10.95 3.51
C CYS A 36 8.37 -9.82 4.37
N SER A 37 9.20 -8.88 4.82
CA SER A 37 8.79 -7.77 5.69
C SER A 37 7.86 -6.78 5.01
N GLY A 38 7.92 -6.68 3.68
CA GLY A 38 7.13 -5.74 2.91
C GLY A 38 7.43 -4.27 3.25
N THR A 39 6.48 -3.39 2.96
CA THR A 39 6.61 -1.94 3.20
C THR A 39 5.57 -1.40 4.18
N TRP A 40 4.92 -2.27 4.95
CA TRP A 40 3.81 -1.89 5.82
C TRP A 40 4.20 -0.80 6.83
N HIS A 41 5.40 -0.93 7.44
CA HIS A 41 5.91 0.02 8.42
C HIS A 41 6.73 1.17 7.81
N ALA A 42 6.99 1.11 6.50
CA ALA A 42 7.72 2.13 5.75
C ALA A 42 7.01 2.41 4.41
N PRO A 43 5.79 2.96 4.45
CA PRO A 43 5.00 3.22 3.26
C PRO A 43 5.70 4.23 2.35
N ASN A 44 5.53 4.05 1.05
CA ASN A 44 6.02 5.04 0.09
C ASN A 44 5.20 6.34 0.21
N PRO A 45 5.86 7.50 0.27
CA PRO A 45 5.18 8.79 0.24
C PRO A 45 4.52 9.07 -1.11
N ALA A 46 3.62 10.04 -1.17
CA ALA A 46 2.89 10.40 -2.39
C ALA A 46 3.76 11.09 -3.45
N GLY A 47 4.89 11.65 -3.06
CA GLY A 47 5.80 12.33 -3.96
C GLY A 47 6.59 11.40 -4.88
N SER A 48 7.34 11.96 -5.81
CA SER A 48 8.19 11.22 -6.74
C SER A 48 9.50 10.78 -6.08
N HIS A 49 10.11 9.72 -6.62
CA HIS A 49 11.42 9.21 -6.18
C HIS A 49 11.51 8.80 -4.71
N GLY A 50 10.39 8.41 -4.10
CA GLY A 50 10.36 8.05 -2.69
C GLY A 50 10.48 9.23 -1.73
N LEU A 51 10.28 10.44 -2.20
CA LEU A 51 10.29 11.66 -1.39
C LEU A 51 8.85 12.10 -1.07
N PRO A 52 8.59 12.67 0.11
CA PRO A 52 7.30 13.25 0.42
C PRO A 52 6.92 14.37 -0.56
N ALA A 53 5.65 14.46 -0.91
CA ALA A 53 5.14 15.61 -1.66
C ALA A 53 5.23 16.89 -0.81
N PRO A 54 5.29 18.09 -1.43
CA PRO A 54 5.25 19.33 -0.69
C PRO A 54 4.03 19.39 0.24
N GLY A 55 4.26 19.59 1.53
CA GLY A 55 3.23 19.63 2.55
C GLY A 55 2.79 18.27 3.12
N GLU A 56 3.22 17.15 2.56
CA GLU A 56 2.84 15.81 3.03
C GLU A 56 3.26 15.58 4.50
N ALA A 57 4.51 15.86 4.84
CA ALA A 57 5.00 15.71 6.21
C ALA A 57 4.25 16.62 7.22
N ALA A 58 3.94 17.85 6.82
CA ALA A 58 3.20 18.80 7.66
C ALA A 58 1.74 18.39 7.89
N ASN A 59 1.19 17.54 7.04
CA ASN A 59 -0.18 17.02 7.12
C ASN A 59 -0.25 15.52 7.47
N ALA A 60 0.83 14.92 7.98
CA ALA A 60 0.90 13.48 8.27
C ALA A 60 -0.27 12.97 9.13
N GLY A 61 -0.77 13.77 10.08
CA GLY A 61 -1.93 13.41 10.90
C GLY A 61 -3.27 13.34 10.16
N ARG A 62 -3.30 13.72 8.88
CA ARG A 62 -4.48 13.64 8.00
C ARG A 62 -4.32 12.65 6.85
N ILE A 63 -3.20 11.96 6.81
CA ILE A 63 -2.83 11.02 5.75
C ILE A 63 -2.74 9.63 6.36
N ALA A 64 -3.58 8.72 5.90
CA ALA A 64 -3.47 7.30 6.21
C ALA A 64 -2.70 6.60 5.09
N TYR A 65 -1.69 5.84 5.46
CA TYR A 65 -0.98 4.96 4.56
C TYR A 65 -1.49 3.52 4.73
N GLY A 66 -1.49 2.75 3.65
CA GLY A 66 -1.99 1.37 3.69
C GLY A 66 -3.48 1.28 3.39
N ILE A 67 -4.16 0.38 4.06
CA ILE A 67 -5.61 0.11 3.91
C ILE A 67 -6.26 0.34 5.26
N PRO A 68 -6.87 1.52 5.50
CA PRO A 68 -7.55 1.81 6.76
C PRO A 68 -8.82 0.94 6.90
N ASP A 69 -9.18 0.59 8.13
CA ASP A 69 -10.43 -0.14 8.44
C ASP A 69 -11.64 0.81 8.41
N VAL A 70 -11.97 1.26 7.19
CA VAL A 70 -12.98 2.28 6.91
C VAL A 70 -14.39 1.84 7.33
N LEU A 71 -14.69 0.54 7.21
CA LEU A 71 -16.00 -0.01 7.56
C LEU A 71 -16.11 -0.42 9.02
N GLY A 72 -14.98 -0.56 9.72
CA GLY A 72 -14.90 -1.00 11.11
C GLY A 72 -14.38 0.10 12.06
N ALA A 73 -13.21 -0.13 12.64
CA ALA A 73 -12.67 0.68 13.74
C ALA A 73 -12.46 2.16 13.38
N GLU A 74 -12.14 2.47 12.12
CA GLU A 74 -11.87 3.84 11.67
C GLU A 74 -13.07 4.52 11.00
N ARG A 75 -14.24 3.88 11.02
CA ARG A 75 -15.45 4.37 10.35
C ARG A 75 -15.79 5.82 10.67
N ALA A 76 -15.67 6.23 11.93
CA ALA A 76 -15.98 7.60 12.38
C ALA A 76 -15.02 8.65 11.79
N THR A 77 -13.82 8.25 11.38
CA THR A 77 -12.85 9.14 10.75
C THR A 77 -13.25 9.51 9.33
N TYR A 78 -13.98 8.64 8.63
CA TYR A 78 -14.30 8.80 7.21
C TYR A 78 -15.77 9.13 6.94
N ALA A 79 -16.70 8.70 7.80
CA ALA A 79 -18.12 8.92 7.62
C ALA A 79 -18.48 10.41 7.56
N GLY A 80 -19.28 10.83 6.57
CA GLY A 80 -19.73 12.20 6.35
C GLY A 80 -18.62 13.14 5.85
N ARG A 81 -17.49 12.62 5.39
CA ARG A 81 -16.32 13.42 4.95
C ARG A 81 -15.96 13.12 3.50
N THR A 82 -15.20 14.03 2.91
CA THR A 82 -14.57 13.82 1.61
C THR A 82 -13.18 13.22 1.81
N THR A 83 -12.95 12.05 1.25
CA THR A 83 -11.66 11.34 1.31
C THR A 83 -11.04 11.29 -0.08
N LEU A 84 -9.79 11.73 -0.19
CA LEU A 84 -8.98 11.58 -1.41
C LEU A 84 -8.12 10.33 -1.29
N VAL A 85 -8.32 9.37 -2.19
CA VAL A 85 -7.45 8.20 -2.35
C VAL A 85 -6.44 8.45 -3.46
N ILE A 86 -5.15 8.30 -3.16
CA ILE A 86 -4.06 8.51 -4.13
C ILE A 86 -3.39 7.18 -4.44
N GLY A 87 -3.40 6.80 -5.71
CA GLY A 87 -2.76 5.59 -6.21
C GLY A 87 -3.69 4.69 -7.02
N ALA A 88 -3.13 3.76 -7.79
CA ALA A 88 -3.86 2.84 -8.65
C ALA A 88 -3.51 1.36 -8.36
N GLY A 89 -2.93 1.07 -7.22
CA GLY A 89 -2.61 -0.29 -6.78
C GLY A 89 -3.79 -0.95 -6.05
N HIS A 90 -3.64 -2.25 -5.73
CA HIS A 90 -4.67 -3.03 -5.05
C HIS A 90 -5.08 -2.45 -3.69
N SER A 91 -4.15 -1.84 -2.95
CA SER A 91 -4.47 -1.15 -1.69
C SER A 91 -5.42 0.03 -1.91
N ALA A 92 -5.18 0.84 -2.94
CA ALA A 92 -6.08 1.94 -3.28
C ALA A 92 -7.45 1.44 -3.72
N MET A 93 -7.52 0.36 -4.52
CA MET A 93 -8.78 -0.25 -4.93
C MET A 93 -9.60 -0.74 -3.73
N ASN A 94 -8.96 -1.41 -2.75
CA ASN A 94 -9.63 -1.81 -1.52
C ASN A 94 -10.19 -0.59 -0.78
N ALA A 95 -9.38 0.42 -0.54
CA ALA A 95 -9.81 1.63 0.17
C ALA A 95 -10.96 2.34 -0.54
N VAL A 96 -10.93 2.43 -1.88
CA VAL A 96 -12.02 3.04 -2.67
C VAL A 96 -13.30 2.24 -2.53
N LEU A 97 -13.25 0.91 -2.67
CA LEU A 97 -14.43 0.05 -2.54
C LEU A 97 -15.07 0.17 -1.15
N ASP A 98 -14.26 0.16 -0.09
CA ASP A 98 -14.76 0.30 1.28
C ASP A 98 -15.34 1.69 1.54
N LEU A 99 -14.71 2.75 1.01
CA LEU A 99 -15.22 4.13 1.12
C LEU A 99 -16.52 4.33 0.33
N VAL A 100 -16.67 3.71 -0.83
CA VAL A 100 -17.95 3.73 -1.58
C VAL A 100 -19.03 3.01 -0.80
N GLY A 101 -18.75 1.81 -0.25
CA GLY A 101 -19.68 1.12 0.63
C GLY A 101 -20.04 1.94 1.88
N LEU A 102 -19.09 2.70 2.43
CA LEU A 102 -19.38 3.63 3.51
C LEU A 102 -20.28 4.78 3.06
N ALA A 103 -20.08 5.31 1.86
CA ALA A 103 -20.89 6.42 1.31
C ALA A 103 -22.36 6.01 1.14
N GLU A 104 -22.64 4.78 0.78
CA GLU A 104 -24.00 4.23 0.73
C GLU A 104 -24.69 4.21 2.11
N ALA A 105 -23.90 3.94 3.16
CA ALA A 105 -24.40 3.79 4.53
C ALA A 105 -24.31 5.07 5.39
N ALA A 106 -23.56 6.08 4.96
CA ALA A 106 -23.31 7.31 5.71
C ALA A 106 -23.43 8.54 4.80
N PRO A 107 -24.58 9.21 4.79
CA PRO A 107 -24.83 10.40 3.96
C PRO A 107 -23.76 11.48 4.16
N GLY A 108 -23.36 12.13 3.07
CA GLY A 108 -22.33 13.15 3.07
C GLY A 108 -20.89 12.62 2.92
N THR A 109 -20.71 11.31 2.92
CA THR A 109 -19.41 10.70 2.58
C THR A 109 -19.15 10.83 1.08
N ARG A 110 -17.96 11.27 0.71
CA ARG A 110 -17.54 11.43 -0.69
C ARG A 110 -16.16 10.84 -0.90
N VAL A 111 -15.97 10.22 -2.05
CA VAL A 111 -14.70 9.62 -2.44
C VAL A 111 -14.17 10.34 -3.67
N LEU A 112 -12.91 10.74 -3.62
CA LEU A 112 -12.16 11.23 -4.76
C LEU A 112 -11.01 10.27 -4.99
N TRP A 113 -10.87 9.76 -6.21
CA TRP A 113 -9.80 8.84 -6.55
C TRP A 113 -8.84 9.46 -7.56
N ALA A 114 -7.57 9.65 -7.16
CA ALA A 114 -6.53 10.26 -7.99
C ALA A 114 -5.42 9.27 -8.31
N PHE A 115 -5.05 9.20 -9.57
CA PHE A 115 -3.92 8.41 -10.06
C PHE A 115 -3.25 9.09 -11.26
N ARG A 116 -1.97 8.76 -11.49
CA ARG A 116 -1.13 9.47 -12.48
C ARG A 116 -1.40 9.09 -13.93
N ARG A 117 -2.02 7.95 -14.19
CA ARG A 117 -2.29 7.46 -15.56
C ARG A 117 -3.66 7.90 -16.01
N PRO A 118 -3.88 8.14 -17.32
CA PRO A 118 -5.23 8.30 -17.87
C PRO A 118 -6.11 7.09 -17.53
N LEU A 119 -7.39 7.30 -17.32
CA LEU A 119 -8.33 6.26 -16.90
C LEU A 119 -8.27 5.00 -17.77
N GLY A 120 -8.23 5.15 -19.10
CA GLY A 120 -8.11 4.02 -20.03
C GLY A 120 -6.78 3.26 -19.98
N ALA A 121 -5.77 3.78 -19.27
CA ALA A 121 -4.47 3.13 -19.05
C ALA A 121 -4.31 2.57 -17.63
N VAL A 122 -5.35 2.67 -16.79
CA VAL A 122 -5.36 2.07 -15.46
C VAL A 122 -5.54 0.57 -15.61
N ASN A 123 -4.59 -0.18 -15.07
CA ASN A 123 -4.68 -1.62 -15.05
C ASN A 123 -5.38 -2.06 -13.75
N PHE A 124 -6.64 -2.48 -13.87
CA PHE A 124 -7.43 -3.02 -12.77
C PHE A 124 -7.08 -4.48 -12.42
N GLY A 125 -5.96 -5.01 -12.92
CA GLY A 125 -5.54 -6.39 -12.75
C GLY A 125 -5.99 -7.30 -13.89
N GLY A 126 -5.74 -8.60 -13.76
CA GLY A 126 -6.03 -9.59 -14.81
C GLY A 126 -7.51 -9.95 -14.95
N GLY A 127 -8.40 -9.44 -14.10
CA GLY A 127 -9.81 -9.83 -14.06
C GLY A 127 -9.96 -11.36 -13.94
N ALA A 128 -10.80 -11.96 -14.76
CA ALA A 128 -11.00 -13.42 -14.79
C ALA A 128 -9.74 -14.22 -15.22
N LYS A 129 -8.72 -13.56 -15.77
CA LYS A 129 -7.44 -14.16 -16.16
C LYS A 129 -6.35 -14.00 -15.09
N ASP A 130 -6.66 -13.36 -13.96
CA ASP A 130 -5.71 -13.20 -12.87
C ASP A 130 -5.46 -14.55 -12.18
N GLY A 131 -4.20 -14.93 -12.01
CA GLY A 131 -3.82 -16.15 -11.31
C GLY A 131 -4.25 -16.20 -9.84
N LEU A 132 -4.66 -15.06 -9.28
CA LEU A 132 -5.23 -14.93 -7.95
C LEU A 132 -6.68 -14.41 -8.07
N SER A 133 -7.66 -15.29 -7.90
CA SER A 133 -9.08 -14.98 -8.10
C SER A 133 -9.55 -13.74 -7.32
N ARG A 134 -9.20 -13.64 -6.04
CA ARG A 134 -9.56 -12.48 -5.20
C ARG A 134 -8.98 -11.16 -5.71
N ARG A 135 -7.79 -11.19 -6.33
CA ARG A 135 -7.17 -10.01 -6.93
C ARG A 135 -7.88 -9.61 -8.22
N GLY A 136 -8.28 -10.59 -9.03
CA GLY A 136 -9.08 -10.38 -10.22
C GLY A 136 -10.45 -9.78 -9.91
N ASP A 137 -11.14 -10.31 -8.89
CA ASP A 137 -12.43 -9.81 -8.43
C ASP A 137 -12.34 -8.35 -7.93
N LEU A 138 -11.31 -8.05 -7.15
CA LEU A 138 -11.06 -6.69 -6.66
C LEU A 138 -10.92 -5.70 -7.82
N GLY A 139 -10.11 -6.04 -8.81
CA GLY A 139 -9.91 -5.20 -9.99
C GLY A 139 -11.20 -5.01 -10.79
N SER A 140 -11.95 -6.08 -11.01
CA SER A 140 -13.22 -6.02 -11.73
C SER A 140 -14.26 -5.14 -11.03
N ARG A 141 -14.36 -5.22 -9.70
CA ARG A 141 -15.25 -4.36 -8.91
C ARG A 141 -14.83 -2.89 -8.98
N ALA A 142 -13.53 -2.59 -8.85
CA ALA A 142 -13.03 -1.23 -8.96
C ALA A 142 -13.25 -0.65 -10.36
N GLN A 143 -13.10 -1.45 -11.42
CA GLN A 143 -13.40 -1.05 -12.78
C GLN A 143 -14.90 -0.72 -12.95
N ALA A 144 -15.78 -1.57 -12.45
CA ALA A 144 -17.22 -1.35 -12.54
C ALA A 144 -17.68 -0.04 -11.86
N LEU A 145 -17.10 0.33 -10.72
CA LEU A 145 -17.36 1.62 -10.08
C LEU A 145 -17.01 2.81 -10.97
N VAL A 146 -15.84 2.75 -11.59
CA VAL A 146 -15.37 3.83 -12.48
C VAL A 146 -16.26 3.94 -13.71
N GLU A 147 -16.65 2.81 -14.33
CA GLU A 147 -17.55 2.78 -15.49
C GLU A 147 -18.96 3.27 -15.15
N ALA A 148 -19.42 3.04 -13.91
CA ALA A 148 -20.70 3.57 -13.43
C ALA A 148 -20.66 5.07 -13.09
N GLY A 149 -19.48 5.70 -13.08
CA GLY A 149 -19.32 7.11 -12.76
C GLY A 149 -19.51 7.43 -11.27
N GLN A 150 -19.28 6.45 -10.42
CA GLN A 150 -19.37 6.55 -8.96
C GLN A 150 -18.04 6.95 -8.34
#